data_c91a2540614425015ab23df518246f08
#
_entry.id   c91a2540614425015ab23df518246f08
#
_cell.length_a   1.000
_cell.length_b   1.000
_cell.length_c   1.000
_cell.angle_alpha   90.00
_cell.angle_beta   90.00
_cell.angle_gamma   90.00
#
_symmetry.space_group_name_H-M   'P 1'
#
loop_
_entity.id
_entity.type
_entity.pdbx_description
1 polymer ?
#
loop_
_entity_poly.entity_id
_entity_poly.type
_entity_poly.pdbx_seq_one_letter_code
_entity_poly.pdbx_strand_id
1 'polypeptide(L)'
;MAKKTRKVDSKEVGLEIGFSLFRYFLNTEYLHYGYFCEGLAAEPQNLAPAQTRYAEFLKSNIPAGVQKILDVGCGTGRFAFELTNAGYEVDCVSPGAILTNHARKLLGERCHIYNCKFEDVATDKKYDLILFSESFQYIDTNRAFTKALKLLNPGGHIMICDFFKTDPDNKCKLGGGHDFQHYVEAVKKYPVTLIHEQDISKETAGTIDLANKFTMEVLLPTYKLVFLLLEDRFPWMTKFIKWKYQKKLEKIERKNLSGERTGVNFMRYKKYMFYLYKVVE
;
A
#
# COMPACT_ATOMS: atom_id res chain seq x y z
N MET A 1 -3.02 7.79 37.70
CA MET A 1 -2.40 8.07 36.39
C MET A 1 -3.45 7.90 35.29
N ALA A 2 -3.91 8.98 34.65
CA ALA A 2 -4.90 8.90 33.59
C ALA A 2 -4.28 8.21 32.36
N LYS A 3 -4.89 7.11 31.90
CA LYS A 3 -4.54 6.46 30.63
C LYS A 3 -4.68 7.48 29.52
N LYS A 4 -3.55 7.97 28.98
CA LYS A 4 -3.56 8.77 27.74
C LYS A 4 -4.29 7.97 26.68
N THR A 5 -5.49 8.34 26.31
CA THR A 5 -6.27 7.72 25.23
C THR A 5 -5.45 7.81 23.96
N ARG A 6 -5.00 6.66 23.42
CA ARG A 6 -4.21 6.59 22.20
C ARG A 6 -5.07 7.23 21.08
N LYS A 7 -4.54 8.27 20.47
CA LYS A 7 -5.23 8.95 19.36
C LYS A 7 -5.40 7.95 18.23
N VAL A 8 -6.64 7.76 17.78
CA VAL A 8 -6.98 6.84 16.71
C VAL A 8 -6.33 7.32 15.41
N ASP A 9 -5.55 6.47 14.75
CA ASP A 9 -4.99 6.75 13.44
C ASP A 9 -6.06 6.56 12.36
N SER A 10 -6.49 7.66 11.75
CA SER A 10 -7.52 7.65 10.72
C SER A 10 -7.12 6.89 9.45
N LYS A 11 -5.81 6.74 9.17
CA LYS A 11 -5.32 5.96 8.04
C LYS A 11 -5.49 4.47 8.32
N GLU A 12 -5.10 4.03 9.52
CA GLU A 12 -5.25 2.64 9.96
C GLU A 12 -6.72 2.22 9.97
N VAL A 13 -7.60 3.08 10.48
CA VAL A 13 -9.06 2.82 10.45
C VAL A 13 -9.59 2.75 9.02
N GLY A 14 -9.12 3.62 8.13
CA GLY A 14 -9.51 3.58 6.72
C GLY A 14 -9.09 2.29 6.02
N LEU A 15 -7.89 1.80 6.29
CA LEU A 15 -7.42 0.51 5.78
C LEU A 15 -8.24 -0.67 6.33
N GLU A 16 -8.60 -0.64 7.61
CA GLU A 16 -9.44 -1.68 8.23
C GLU A 16 -10.86 -1.71 7.66
N ILE A 17 -11.46 -0.54 7.43
CA ILE A 17 -12.76 -0.46 6.74
C ILE A 17 -12.64 -1.05 5.33
N GLY A 18 -11.61 -0.65 4.58
CA GLY A 18 -11.32 -1.19 3.24
C GLY A 18 -11.15 -2.71 3.26
N PHE A 19 -10.36 -3.22 4.20
CA PHE A 19 -10.15 -4.66 4.38
C PHE A 19 -11.44 -5.41 4.67
N SER A 20 -12.27 -4.90 5.58
CA SER A 20 -13.54 -5.50 5.93
C SER A 20 -14.49 -5.57 4.72
N LEU A 21 -14.56 -4.51 3.92
CA LEU A 21 -15.36 -4.45 2.69
C LEU A 21 -14.82 -5.43 1.63
N PHE A 22 -13.52 -5.45 1.40
CA PHE A 22 -12.89 -6.33 0.40
C PHE A 22 -13.07 -7.80 0.77
N ARG A 23 -12.88 -8.14 2.04
CA ARG A 23 -13.07 -9.50 2.54
C ARG A 23 -14.53 -9.96 2.38
N TYR A 24 -15.50 -9.11 2.71
CA TYR A 24 -16.91 -9.48 2.67
C TYR A 24 -17.45 -9.54 1.23
N PHE A 25 -17.21 -8.50 0.43
CA PHE A 25 -17.82 -8.39 -0.90
C PHE A 25 -17.01 -9.03 -2.02
N LEU A 26 -15.69 -9.06 -1.89
CA LEU A 26 -14.78 -9.48 -2.96
C LEU A 26 -14.00 -10.75 -2.61
N ASN A 27 -14.21 -11.31 -1.41
CA ASN A 27 -13.55 -12.50 -0.90
C ASN A 27 -12.02 -12.45 -1.06
N THR A 28 -11.42 -11.29 -0.78
CA THR A 28 -9.97 -11.09 -0.83
C THR A 28 -9.45 -10.58 0.50
N GLU A 29 -8.25 -11.01 0.86
CA GLU A 29 -7.53 -10.56 2.06
C GLU A 29 -6.34 -9.66 1.71
N TYR A 30 -6.14 -9.37 0.44
CA TYR A 30 -5.13 -8.42 -0.02
C TYR A 30 -5.61 -6.97 0.09
N LEU A 31 -4.66 -6.07 0.32
CA LEU A 31 -4.92 -4.62 0.34
C LEU A 31 -4.20 -3.88 -0.79
N HIS A 32 -3.31 -4.57 -1.51
CA HIS A 32 -2.61 -4.00 -2.65
C HIS A 32 -3.48 -3.91 -3.91
N TYR A 33 -2.99 -3.21 -4.90
CA TYR A 33 -3.63 -3.09 -6.21
C TYR A 33 -3.72 -4.46 -6.92
N GLY A 34 -4.66 -4.58 -7.84
CA GLY A 34 -4.74 -5.71 -8.75
C GLY A 34 -3.84 -5.53 -9.96
N TYR A 35 -3.38 -6.63 -10.53
CA TYR A 35 -2.63 -6.71 -11.79
C TYR A 35 -3.58 -7.22 -12.88
N PHE A 36 -4.19 -6.28 -13.61
CA PHE A 36 -5.18 -6.54 -14.66
C PHE A 36 -4.47 -6.78 -15.99
N CYS A 37 -3.97 -7.98 -16.20
CA CYS A 37 -3.29 -8.41 -17.42
C CYS A 37 -4.10 -9.48 -18.16
N GLU A 38 -3.66 -9.85 -19.37
CA GLU A 38 -4.20 -10.96 -20.16
C GLU A 38 -5.71 -10.90 -20.37
N GLY A 39 -6.24 -9.70 -20.68
CA GLY A 39 -7.67 -9.52 -20.96
C GLY A 39 -8.59 -9.49 -19.75
N LEU A 40 -8.04 -9.53 -18.52
CA LEU A 40 -8.83 -9.39 -17.30
C LEU A 40 -9.38 -7.96 -17.18
N ALA A 41 -10.69 -7.79 -17.35
CA ALA A 41 -11.35 -6.49 -17.27
C ALA A 41 -11.31 -5.94 -15.84
N ALA A 42 -11.18 -4.60 -15.71
CA ALA A 42 -11.26 -3.91 -14.43
C ALA A 42 -12.71 -3.84 -13.93
N GLU A 43 -13.21 -4.93 -13.40
CA GLU A 43 -14.55 -5.10 -12.84
C GLU A 43 -14.46 -5.59 -11.40
N PRO A 44 -15.45 -5.28 -10.50
CA PRO A 44 -15.38 -5.63 -9.09
C PRO A 44 -15.10 -7.11 -8.83
N GLN A 45 -15.74 -8.04 -9.56
CA GLN A 45 -15.55 -9.48 -9.41
C GLN A 45 -14.15 -9.95 -9.82
N ASN A 46 -13.43 -9.15 -10.61
CA ASN A 46 -12.09 -9.45 -11.09
C ASN A 46 -10.98 -8.87 -10.18
N LEU A 47 -11.32 -8.11 -9.13
CA LEU A 47 -10.30 -7.52 -8.25
C LEU A 47 -9.53 -8.60 -7.49
N ALA A 48 -10.19 -9.59 -6.90
CA ALA A 48 -9.52 -10.67 -6.20
C ALA A 48 -8.59 -11.49 -7.13
N PRO A 49 -9.02 -11.96 -8.31
CA PRO A 49 -8.13 -12.56 -9.30
C PRO A 49 -6.95 -11.65 -9.71
N ALA A 50 -7.18 -10.34 -9.91
CA ALA A 50 -6.12 -9.40 -10.24
C ALA A 50 -5.11 -9.23 -9.10
N GLN A 51 -5.56 -9.23 -7.85
CA GLN A 51 -4.68 -9.19 -6.68
C GLN A 51 -3.86 -10.49 -6.54
N THR A 52 -4.45 -11.65 -6.84
CA THR A 52 -3.70 -12.91 -6.89
C THR A 52 -2.61 -12.85 -7.97
N ARG A 53 -2.91 -12.35 -9.18
CA ARG A 53 -1.92 -12.17 -10.24
C ARG A 53 -0.80 -11.20 -9.84
N TYR A 54 -1.10 -10.16 -9.09
CA TYR A 54 -0.08 -9.26 -8.55
C TYR A 54 0.87 -9.99 -7.58
N ALA A 55 0.32 -10.79 -6.67
CA ALA A 55 1.12 -11.59 -5.74
C ALA A 55 1.99 -12.63 -6.50
N GLU A 56 1.44 -13.27 -7.53
CA GLU A 56 2.17 -14.19 -8.41
C GLU A 56 3.26 -13.49 -9.19
N PHE A 57 3.00 -12.29 -9.71
CA PHE A 57 4.00 -11.45 -10.37
C PHE A 57 5.18 -11.14 -9.43
N LEU A 58 4.92 -10.72 -8.19
CA LEU A 58 5.99 -10.50 -7.23
C LEU A 58 6.76 -11.79 -6.93
N LYS A 59 6.04 -12.88 -6.69
CA LYS A 59 6.65 -14.19 -6.35
C LYS A 59 7.51 -14.73 -7.49
N SER A 60 7.09 -14.59 -8.76
CA SER A 60 7.85 -15.04 -9.92
C SER A 60 9.14 -14.25 -10.16
N ASN A 61 9.24 -13.05 -9.60
CA ASN A 61 10.42 -12.21 -9.67
C ASN A 61 11.38 -12.36 -8.47
N ILE A 62 11.11 -13.27 -7.54
CA ILE A 62 12.03 -13.58 -6.44
C ILE A 62 13.25 -14.31 -7.04
N PRO A 63 14.49 -13.80 -6.82
CA PRO A 63 15.68 -14.43 -7.37
C PRO A 63 15.91 -15.84 -6.87
N ALA A 64 16.48 -16.69 -7.73
CA ALA A 64 16.90 -18.01 -7.33
C ALA A 64 17.92 -17.94 -6.17
N GLY A 65 17.81 -18.88 -5.22
CA GLY A 65 18.69 -18.95 -4.05
C GLY A 65 18.23 -18.08 -2.85
N VAL A 66 17.22 -17.21 -3.01
CA VAL A 66 16.59 -16.52 -1.89
C VAL A 66 15.90 -17.55 -0.98
N GLN A 67 16.16 -17.48 0.29
CA GLN A 67 15.51 -18.31 1.32
C GLN A 67 14.84 -17.45 2.41
N LYS A 68 15.51 -16.35 2.83
CA LYS A 68 15.07 -15.48 3.92
C LYS A 68 14.58 -14.14 3.40
N ILE A 69 13.32 -13.83 3.66
CA ILE A 69 12.65 -12.63 3.18
C ILE A 69 12.20 -11.77 4.37
N LEU A 70 12.43 -10.45 4.28
CA LEU A 70 11.81 -9.48 5.16
C LEU A 70 10.72 -8.74 4.37
N ASP A 71 9.44 -9.00 4.67
CA ASP A 71 8.29 -8.34 4.08
C ASP A 71 7.99 -7.04 4.85
N VAL A 72 8.33 -5.91 4.25
CA VAL A 72 8.17 -4.58 4.86
C VAL A 72 6.83 -3.98 4.50
N GLY A 73 5.98 -3.83 5.51
CA GLY A 73 4.61 -3.37 5.33
C GLY A 73 3.65 -4.50 4.96
N CYS A 74 3.78 -5.65 5.61
CA CYS A 74 3.06 -6.89 5.30
C CYS A 74 1.50 -6.79 5.32
N GLY A 75 0.94 -5.65 5.72
CA GLY A 75 -0.51 -5.44 5.76
C GLY A 75 -1.23 -6.50 6.60
N THR A 76 -2.13 -7.25 5.96
CA THR A 76 -2.88 -8.36 6.59
C THR A 76 -2.05 -9.63 6.79
N GLY A 77 -0.84 -9.68 6.24
CA GLY A 77 0.04 -10.87 6.25
C GLY A 77 -0.30 -11.89 5.17
N ARG A 78 -1.24 -11.60 4.26
CA ARG A 78 -1.67 -12.59 3.25
C ARG A 78 -0.55 -12.98 2.30
N PHE A 79 0.24 -12.03 1.80
CA PHE A 79 1.35 -12.34 0.92
C PHE A 79 2.48 -13.09 1.65
N ALA A 80 2.83 -12.66 2.88
CA ALA A 80 3.77 -13.38 3.74
C ALA A 80 3.34 -14.83 3.99
N PHE A 81 2.02 -15.08 4.18
CA PHE A 81 1.48 -16.42 4.31
C PHE A 81 1.71 -17.28 3.06
N GLU A 82 1.55 -16.70 1.87
CA GLU A 82 1.81 -17.41 0.61
C GLU A 82 3.29 -17.70 0.39
N LEU A 83 4.16 -16.76 0.77
CA LEU A 83 5.60 -16.96 0.72
C LEU A 83 6.06 -18.08 1.66
N THR A 84 5.51 -18.13 2.90
CA THR A 84 5.82 -19.21 3.83
C THR A 84 5.33 -20.58 3.31
N ASN A 85 4.15 -20.62 2.70
CA ASN A 85 3.64 -21.86 2.08
C ASN A 85 4.46 -22.28 0.85
N ALA A 86 5.14 -21.33 0.19
CA ALA A 86 6.08 -21.60 -0.90
C ALA A 86 7.47 -22.04 -0.42
N GLY A 87 7.70 -22.13 0.90
CA GLY A 87 8.94 -22.63 1.49
C GLY A 87 9.96 -21.56 1.90
N TYR A 88 9.61 -20.26 1.79
CA TYR A 88 10.48 -19.18 2.27
C TYR A 88 10.39 -19.00 3.79
N GLU A 89 11.52 -18.66 4.43
CA GLU A 89 11.56 -18.14 5.79
C GLU A 89 11.23 -16.64 5.73
N VAL A 90 10.08 -16.23 6.30
CA VAL A 90 9.59 -14.86 6.19
C VAL A 90 9.46 -14.23 7.56
N ASP A 91 10.07 -13.07 7.74
CA ASP A 91 9.76 -12.14 8.82
C ASP A 91 9.01 -10.93 8.24
N CYS A 92 8.19 -10.27 9.06
CA CYS A 92 7.34 -9.16 8.65
C CYS A 92 7.66 -7.88 9.43
N VAL A 93 7.43 -6.73 8.81
CA VAL A 93 7.44 -5.42 9.48
C VAL A 93 6.08 -4.75 9.30
N SER A 94 5.43 -4.35 10.39
CA SER A 94 4.16 -3.62 10.34
C SER A 94 4.04 -2.65 11.52
N PRO A 95 3.96 -1.33 11.29
CA PRO A 95 3.80 -0.34 12.36
C PRO A 95 2.36 -0.22 12.87
N GLY A 96 1.36 -0.64 12.09
CA GLY A 96 -0.07 -0.53 12.40
C GLY A 96 -0.54 -1.64 13.33
N ALA A 97 -1.18 -1.30 14.45
CA ALA A 97 -1.59 -2.30 15.45
C ALA A 97 -2.73 -3.19 14.95
N ILE A 98 -3.69 -2.63 14.20
CA ILE A 98 -4.89 -3.36 13.76
C ILE A 98 -4.51 -4.41 12.72
N LEU A 99 -3.83 -4.01 11.64
CA LEU A 99 -3.39 -4.93 10.60
C LEU A 99 -2.37 -5.95 11.11
N THR A 100 -1.47 -5.54 12.02
CA THR A 100 -0.54 -6.47 12.67
C THR A 100 -1.28 -7.58 13.44
N ASN A 101 -2.43 -7.28 14.05
CA ASN A 101 -3.22 -8.30 14.74
C ASN A 101 -3.86 -9.29 13.76
N HIS A 102 -4.27 -8.85 12.56
CA HIS A 102 -4.72 -9.74 11.49
C HIS A 102 -3.57 -10.63 11.01
N ALA A 103 -2.41 -10.04 10.73
CA ALA A 103 -1.23 -10.77 10.31
C ALA A 103 -0.81 -11.83 11.34
N ARG A 104 -0.80 -11.50 12.64
CA ARG A 104 -0.49 -12.47 13.70
C ARG A 104 -1.46 -13.64 13.75
N LYS A 105 -2.76 -13.39 13.55
CA LYS A 105 -3.75 -14.48 13.52
C LYS A 105 -3.56 -15.40 12.32
N LEU A 106 -3.21 -14.83 11.16
CA LEU A 106 -3.01 -15.60 9.93
C LEU A 106 -1.69 -16.37 9.94
N LEU A 107 -0.62 -15.73 10.36
CA LEU A 107 0.74 -16.29 10.30
C LEU A 107 1.09 -17.18 11.49
N GLY A 108 0.48 -16.94 12.66
CA GLY A 108 0.81 -17.66 13.89
C GLY A 108 2.28 -17.52 14.25
N GLU A 109 2.92 -18.63 14.61
CA GLU A 109 4.34 -18.71 14.97
C GLU A 109 5.29 -18.86 13.76
N ARG A 110 4.74 -18.96 12.54
CA ARG A 110 5.52 -19.17 11.31
C ARG A 110 6.36 -17.98 10.89
N CYS A 111 5.95 -16.77 11.30
CA CYS A 111 6.62 -15.52 10.96
C CYS A 111 6.81 -14.67 12.21
N HIS A 112 8.00 -14.12 12.40
CA HIS A 112 8.19 -13.05 13.37
C HIS A 112 7.70 -11.72 12.78
N ILE A 113 6.93 -10.94 13.58
CA ILE A 113 6.42 -9.64 13.15
C ILE A 113 7.00 -8.53 14.02
N TYR A 114 7.87 -7.72 13.43
CA TYR A 114 8.38 -6.49 14.04
C TYR A 114 7.28 -5.42 14.01
N ASN A 115 6.63 -5.17 15.16
CA ASN A 115 5.58 -4.15 15.25
C ASN A 115 6.19 -2.75 15.49
N CYS A 116 6.91 -2.26 14.51
CA CYS A 116 7.57 -0.96 14.49
C CYS A 116 7.67 -0.44 13.05
N LYS A 117 8.20 0.77 12.86
CA LYS A 117 8.60 1.24 11.54
C LYS A 117 9.83 0.46 11.07
N PHE A 118 10.00 0.35 9.74
CA PHE A 118 11.14 -0.35 9.17
C PHE A 118 12.48 0.20 9.63
N GLU A 119 12.59 1.51 9.72
CA GLU A 119 13.79 2.19 10.17
C GLU A 119 14.20 1.81 11.61
N ASP A 120 13.23 1.43 12.44
CA ASP A 120 13.37 1.12 13.86
C ASP A 120 13.54 -0.39 14.13
N VAL A 121 13.56 -1.23 13.09
CA VAL A 121 13.78 -2.68 13.24
C VAL A 121 15.14 -2.91 13.89
N ALA A 122 15.16 -3.58 15.05
CA ALA A 122 16.37 -3.95 15.78
C ALA A 122 16.50 -5.49 15.78
N THR A 123 17.45 -6.00 15.01
CA THR A 123 17.71 -7.43 14.88
C THR A 123 19.10 -7.67 14.31
N ASP A 124 19.71 -8.79 14.70
CA ASP A 124 20.97 -9.30 14.12
C ASP A 124 20.71 -10.27 12.95
N LYS A 125 19.43 -10.62 12.71
CA LYS A 125 19.04 -11.45 11.56
C LYS A 125 19.43 -10.76 10.26
N LYS A 126 19.82 -11.57 9.28
CA LYS A 126 20.09 -11.14 7.90
C LYS A 126 19.12 -11.82 6.96
N TYR A 127 18.84 -11.14 5.86
CA TYR A 127 17.87 -11.56 4.85
C TYR A 127 18.52 -11.60 3.47
N ASP A 128 18.02 -12.46 2.61
CA ASP A 128 18.44 -12.54 1.22
C ASP A 128 17.67 -11.56 0.34
N LEU A 129 16.43 -11.24 0.78
CA LEU A 129 15.54 -10.31 0.11
C LEU A 129 14.81 -9.41 1.12
N ILE A 130 14.83 -8.11 0.86
CA ILE A 130 13.93 -7.15 1.51
C ILE A 130 12.91 -6.71 0.48
N LEU A 131 11.64 -6.94 0.80
CA LEU A 131 10.50 -6.71 -0.09
C LEU A 131 9.66 -5.53 0.41
N PHE A 132 9.39 -4.58 -0.49
CA PHE A 132 8.46 -3.48 -0.31
C PHE A 132 7.35 -3.59 -1.36
N SER A 133 6.18 -4.03 -0.94
CA SER A 133 4.97 -4.05 -1.76
C SER A 133 3.99 -3.00 -1.28
N GLU A 134 3.84 -1.89 -2.01
CA GLU A 134 3.00 -0.73 -1.67
C GLU A 134 3.29 -0.10 -0.29
N SER A 135 4.49 -0.27 0.19
CA SER A 135 4.93 0.19 1.50
C SER A 135 6.10 1.17 1.45
N PHE A 136 6.87 1.15 0.35
CA PHE A 136 8.05 1.99 0.16
C PHE A 136 7.72 3.48 0.21
N GLN A 137 6.57 3.88 -0.32
CA GLN A 137 6.08 5.26 -0.35
C GLN A 137 5.94 5.93 1.03
N TYR A 138 5.94 5.17 2.11
CA TYR A 138 5.81 5.67 3.49
C TYR A 138 7.14 5.85 4.20
N ILE A 139 8.25 5.42 3.59
CA ILE A 139 9.59 5.40 4.17
C ILE A 139 10.49 6.33 3.33
N ASP A 140 11.26 7.20 3.97
CA ASP A 140 12.25 8.02 3.25
C ASP A 140 13.23 7.12 2.48
N THR A 141 13.47 7.43 1.20
CA THR A 141 14.30 6.61 0.31
C THR A 141 15.69 6.33 0.89
N ASN A 142 16.34 7.36 1.45
CA ASN A 142 17.69 7.19 2.01
C ASN A 142 17.66 6.31 3.27
N ARG A 143 16.66 6.47 4.13
CA ARG A 143 16.48 5.62 5.32
C ARG A 143 16.19 4.17 4.92
N ALA A 144 15.34 3.97 3.91
CA ALA A 144 14.99 2.64 3.41
C ALA A 144 16.23 1.89 2.92
N PHE A 145 17.01 2.48 2.01
CA PHE A 145 18.22 1.84 1.48
C PHE A 145 19.30 1.65 2.53
N THR A 146 19.57 2.66 3.36
CA THR A 146 20.55 2.56 4.45
C THR A 146 20.19 1.42 5.42
N LYS A 147 18.91 1.27 5.75
CA LYS A 147 18.44 0.20 6.65
C LYS A 147 18.47 -1.15 5.94
N ALA A 148 18.04 -1.23 4.70
CA ALA A 148 18.04 -2.47 3.91
C ALA A 148 19.46 -3.05 3.80
N LEU A 149 20.44 -2.23 3.44
CA LEU A 149 21.84 -2.67 3.36
C LEU A 149 22.39 -3.22 4.66
N LYS A 150 21.93 -2.71 5.81
CA LYS A 150 22.33 -3.24 7.14
C LYS A 150 21.70 -4.59 7.46
N LEU A 151 20.54 -4.90 6.88
CA LEU A 151 19.79 -6.12 7.17
C LEU A 151 20.01 -7.22 6.10
N LEU A 152 20.60 -6.90 4.97
CA LEU A 152 20.87 -7.86 3.90
C LEU A 152 22.13 -8.68 4.14
N ASN A 153 22.10 -9.91 3.65
CA ASN A 153 23.27 -10.73 3.41
C ASN A 153 24.12 -10.13 2.27
N PRO A 154 25.44 -10.40 2.17
CA PRO A 154 26.22 -10.08 0.99
C PRO A 154 25.56 -10.62 -0.28
N GLY A 155 25.49 -9.82 -1.35
CA GLY A 155 24.80 -10.19 -2.59
C GLY A 155 23.26 -10.29 -2.48
N GLY A 156 22.67 -9.84 -1.37
CA GLY A 156 21.22 -9.84 -1.16
C GLY A 156 20.50 -8.83 -2.06
N HIS A 157 19.17 -8.89 -2.04
CA HIS A 157 18.30 -8.17 -2.98
C HIS A 157 17.33 -7.22 -2.28
N ILE A 158 16.98 -6.13 -2.98
CA ILE A 158 15.90 -5.23 -2.61
C ILE A 158 14.86 -5.26 -3.72
N MET A 159 13.63 -5.65 -3.39
CA MET A 159 12.48 -5.62 -4.31
C MET A 159 11.54 -4.50 -3.89
N ILE A 160 11.21 -3.62 -4.81
CA ILE A 160 10.28 -2.51 -4.59
C ILE A 160 9.20 -2.58 -5.66
N CYS A 161 7.95 -2.67 -5.24
CA CYS A 161 6.80 -2.58 -6.13
C CYS A 161 5.84 -1.53 -5.56
N ASP A 162 5.90 -0.31 -6.09
CA ASP A 162 5.17 0.83 -5.56
C ASP A 162 4.98 1.90 -6.64
N PHE A 163 4.14 2.89 -6.37
CA PHE A 163 3.90 3.98 -7.30
C PHE A 163 4.66 5.25 -6.91
N PHE A 164 5.12 5.97 -7.95
CA PHE A 164 5.90 7.19 -7.86
C PHE A 164 5.17 8.35 -8.52
N LYS A 165 5.43 9.57 -8.08
CA LYS A 165 4.89 10.78 -8.70
C LYS A 165 5.78 11.21 -9.85
N THR A 166 5.16 11.49 -11.00
CA THR A 166 5.81 12.08 -12.17
C THR A 166 5.29 13.50 -12.47
N ASP A 167 4.54 14.06 -11.52
CA ASP A 167 3.86 15.36 -11.62
C ASP A 167 4.62 16.43 -10.83
N PRO A 168 5.57 17.16 -11.46
CA PRO A 168 6.36 18.18 -10.79
C PRO A 168 5.51 19.35 -10.28
N ASP A 169 4.36 19.60 -10.92
CA ASP A 169 3.47 20.71 -10.57
C ASP A 169 2.45 20.37 -9.48
N ASN A 170 2.46 19.14 -8.96
CA ASN A 170 1.51 18.65 -7.95
C ASN A 170 0.01 18.79 -8.37
N LYS A 171 -0.28 18.69 -9.64
CA LYS A 171 -1.65 18.76 -10.20
C LYS A 171 -2.49 17.55 -9.87
N CYS A 172 -1.82 16.42 -9.64
CA CYS A 172 -2.48 15.15 -9.35
C CYS A 172 -3.16 15.15 -7.99
N LYS A 173 -4.45 14.86 -7.96
CA LYS A 173 -5.23 14.69 -6.72
C LYS A 173 -5.01 13.33 -6.04
N LEU A 174 -4.37 12.38 -6.73
CA LEU A 174 -3.96 11.10 -6.15
C LEU A 174 -2.77 11.32 -5.22
N GLY A 175 -2.97 11.11 -3.92
CA GLY A 175 -1.92 11.22 -2.92
C GLY A 175 -0.92 10.06 -2.97
N GLY A 176 0.15 10.15 -2.15
CA GLY A 176 1.16 9.08 -2.01
C GLY A 176 2.21 9.05 -3.12
N GLY A 177 3.19 8.17 -2.96
CA GLY A 177 4.34 8.00 -3.86
C GLY A 177 5.44 9.03 -3.64
N HIS A 178 6.68 8.60 -3.74
CA HIS A 178 7.86 9.47 -3.83
C HIS A 178 7.88 10.17 -5.18
N ASP A 179 8.59 11.29 -5.25
CA ASP A 179 8.94 11.88 -6.53
C ASP A 179 9.86 10.94 -7.31
N PHE A 180 9.51 10.65 -8.56
CA PHE A 180 10.17 9.65 -9.39
C PHE A 180 11.63 10.02 -9.69
N GLN A 181 11.88 11.28 -10.07
CA GLN A 181 13.22 11.73 -10.41
C GLN A 181 14.11 11.76 -9.16
N HIS A 182 13.56 12.24 -8.04
CA HIS A 182 14.29 12.25 -6.77
C HIS A 182 14.65 10.82 -6.33
N TYR A 183 13.74 9.86 -6.50
CA TYR A 183 14.01 8.46 -6.20
C TYR A 183 15.16 7.91 -7.05
N VAL A 184 15.09 8.09 -8.37
CA VAL A 184 16.12 7.61 -9.31
C VAL A 184 17.50 8.17 -8.96
N GLU A 185 17.58 9.48 -8.64
CA GLU A 185 18.86 10.10 -8.25
C GLU A 185 19.34 9.64 -6.86
N ALA A 186 18.42 9.39 -5.92
CA ALA A 186 18.78 8.92 -4.60
C ALA A 186 19.38 7.52 -4.63
N VAL A 187 18.81 6.61 -5.43
CA VAL A 187 19.27 5.21 -5.52
C VAL A 187 20.69 5.08 -6.04
N LYS A 188 21.12 5.96 -6.96
CA LYS A 188 22.49 5.98 -7.51
C LYS A 188 23.60 6.11 -6.45
N LYS A 189 23.26 6.56 -5.24
CA LYS A 189 24.20 6.77 -4.13
C LYS A 189 24.52 5.47 -3.37
N TYR A 190 23.81 4.39 -3.66
CA TYR A 190 23.93 3.13 -2.92
C TYR A 190 24.64 2.06 -3.75
N PRO A 191 25.36 1.15 -3.11
CA PRO A 191 26.05 0.05 -3.78
C PRO A 191 25.07 -1.04 -4.19
N VAL A 192 24.19 -0.72 -5.14
CA VAL A 192 23.19 -1.64 -5.68
C VAL A 192 23.19 -1.57 -7.21
N THR A 193 22.99 -2.71 -7.85
CA THR A 193 22.81 -2.82 -9.30
C THR A 193 21.36 -3.14 -9.59
N LEU A 194 20.75 -2.42 -10.53
CA LEU A 194 19.40 -2.70 -11.02
C LEU A 194 19.45 -4.00 -11.86
N ILE A 195 18.71 -5.01 -11.44
CA ILE A 195 18.59 -6.31 -12.13
C ILE A 195 17.40 -6.33 -13.07
N HIS A 196 16.26 -5.81 -12.57
CA HIS A 196 15.02 -5.79 -13.33
C HIS A 196 14.20 -4.56 -12.96
N GLU A 197 13.64 -3.91 -13.97
CA GLU A 197 12.61 -2.89 -13.79
C GLU A 197 11.45 -3.14 -14.75
N GLN A 198 10.24 -2.81 -14.30
CA GLN A 198 9.05 -2.89 -15.14
C GLN A 198 8.04 -1.82 -14.71
N ASP A 199 7.52 -1.09 -15.69
CA ASP A 199 6.39 -0.18 -15.50
C ASP A 199 5.10 -0.99 -15.65
N ILE A 200 4.36 -1.13 -14.54
CA ILE A 200 3.09 -1.86 -14.47
C ILE A 200 1.91 -0.90 -14.23
N SER A 201 2.07 0.37 -14.58
CA SER A 201 1.06 1.40 -14.38
C SER A 201 -0.25 1.07 -15.08
N LYS A 202 -0.19 0.52 -16.29
CA LYS A 202 -1.36 0.15 -17.09
C LYS A 202 -2.14 -0.98 -16.43
N GLU A 203 -1.44 -2.00 -15.99
CA GLU A 203 -2.04 -3.19 -15.37
C GLU A 203 -2.64 -2.90 -14.00
N THR A 204 -2.12 -1.89 -13.27
CA THR A 204 -2.61 -1.53 -11.93
C THR A 204 -3.67 -0.42 -11.93
N ALA A 205 -3.76 0.37 -13.00
CA ALA A 205 -4.67 1.50 -13.13
C ALA A 205 -6.14 1.12 -12.91
N GLY A 206 -6.55 -0.09 -13.30
CA GLY A 206 -7.90 -0.61 -13.12
C GLY A 206 -8.38 -0.61 -11.67
N THR A 207 -7.48 -0.78 -10.70
CA THR A 207 -7.82 -0.66 -9.26
C THR A 207 -8.31 0.74 -8.91
N ILE A 208 -7.67 1.77 -9.49
CA ILE A 208 -8.08 3.16 -9.28
C ILE A 208 -9.46 3.43 -9.87
N ASP A 209 -9.74 2.90 -11.07
CA ASP A 209 -11.05 3.06 -11.71
C ASP A 209 -12.15 2.38 -10.90
N LEU A 210 -11.91 1.18 -10.38
CA LEU A 210 -12.83 0.48 -9.48
C LEU A 210 -13.10 1.27 -8.19
N ALA A 211 -12.05 1.78 -7.55
CA ALA A 211 -12.17 2.58 -6.35
C ALA A 211 -12.91 3.90 -6.62
N ASN A 212 -12.68 4.53 -7.77
CA ASN A 212 -13.39 5.73 -8.20
C ASN A 212 -14.87 5.43 -8.46
N LYS A 213 -15.19 4.39 -9.21
CA LYS A 213 -16.55 3.94 -9.48
C LYS A 213 -17.31 3.67 -8.18
N PHE A 214 -16.74 2.89 -7.28
CA PHE A 214 -17.34 2.64 -5.97
C PHE A 214 -17.59 3.95 -5.17
N THR A 215 -16.62 4.87 -5.21
CA THR A 215 -16.74 6.16 -4.55
C THR A 215 -17.89 6.99 -5.13
N MET A 216 -18.01 7.05 -6.46
CA MET A 216 -18.99 7.91 -7.15
C MET A 216 -20.39 7.31 -7.17
N GLU A 217 -20.52 5.99 -7.30
CA GLU A 217 -21.81 5.30 -7.42
C GLU A 217 -22.39 4.84 -6.06
N VAL A 218 -21.54 4.63 -5.06
CA VAL A 218 -21.98 4.11 -3.76
C VAL A 218 -21.71 5.09 -2.62
N LEU A 219 -20.44 5.46 -2.38
CA LEU A 219 -20.10 6.26 -1.20
C LEU A 219 -20.66 7.68 -1.25
N LEU A 220 -20.55 8.36 -2.40
CA LEU A 220 -21.02 9.73 -2.53
C LEU A 220 -22.53 9.86 -2.42
N PRO A 221 -23.37 9.05 -3.11
CA PRO A 221 -24.81 9.06 -2.91
C PRO A 221 -25.22 8.71 -1.47
N THR A 222 -24.62 7.67 -0.89
CA THR A 222 -24.87 7.28 0.51
C THR A 222 -24.56 8.41 1.48
N TYR A 223 -23.39 9.04 1.32
CA TYR A 223 -23.01 10.21 2.11
C TYR A 223 -24.06 11.33 2.03
N LYS A 224 -24.52 11.67 0.82
CA LYS A 224 -25.54 12.73 0.59
C LYS A 224 -26.85 12.38 1.28
N LEU A 225 -27.33 11.14 1.16
CA LEU A 225 -28.58 10.69 1.79
C LEU A 225 -28.46 10.69 3.32
N VAL A 226 -27.37 10.21 3.88
CA VAL A 226 -27.14 10.25 5.34
C VAL A 226 -27.12 11.70 5.84
N PHE A 227 -26.44 12.59 5.10
CA PHE A 227 -26.41 14.01 5.47
C PHE A 227 -27.79 14.67 5.39
N LEU A 228 -28.60 14.33 4.38
CA LEU A 228 -29.98 14.81 4.26
C LEU A 228 -30.83 14.38 5.46
N LEU A 229 -30.74 13.12 5.88
CA LEU A 229 -31.44 12.62 7.08
C LEU A 229 -30.98 13.33 8.36
N LEU A 230 -29.68 13.60 8.48
CA LEU A 230 -29.14 14.31 9.63
C LEU A 230 -29.58 15.79 9.64
N GLU A 231 -29.69 16.42 8.48
CA GLU A 231 -30.20 17.81 8.37
C GLU A 231 -31.67 17.90 8.76
N ASP A 232 -32.47 16.92 8.35
CA ASP A 232 -33.89 16.86 8.71
C ASP A 232 -34.09 16.62 10.23
N ARG A 233 -33.40 15.62 10.80
CA ARG A 233 -33.56 15.23 12.20
C ARG A 233 -32.85 16.13 13.19
N PHE A 234 -31.69 16.70 12.83
CA PHE A 234 -30.79 17.45 13.72
C PHE A 234 -30.25 18.72 13.04
N PRO A 235 -31.08 19.65 12.59
CA PRO A 235 -30.68 20.78 11.75
C PRO A 235 -29.64 21.70 12.41
N TRP A 236 -29.77 21.96 13.70
CA TRP A 236 -28.80 22.79 14.43
C TRP A 236 -27.42 22.13 14.56
N MET A 237 -27.36 20.81 14.77
CA MET A 237 -26.14 20.04 14.92
C MET A 237 -25.40 19.95 13.58
N THR A 238 -26.10 19.67 12.49
CA THR A 238 -25.51 19.60 11.15
C THR A 238 -25.01 20.96 10.69
N LYS A 239 -25.73 22.05 10.99
CA LYS A 239 -25.28 23.42 10.74
C LYS A 239 -23.99 23.74 11.50
N PHE A 240 -23.92 23.35 12.78
CA PHE A 240 -22.71 23.52 13.60
C PHE A 240 -21.53 22.71 13.06
N ILE A 241 -21.75 21.43 12.68
CA ILE A 241 -20.70 20.57 12.10
C ILE A 241 -20.21 21.15 10.78
N LYS A 242 -21.10 21.56 9.87
CA LYS A 242 -20.73 22.20 8.61
C LYS A 242 -19.90 23.47 8.85
N TRP A 243 -20.33 24.34 9.74
CA TRP A 243 -19.58 25.56 10.08
C TRP A 243 -18.20 25.25 10.65
N LYS A 244 -18.14 24.38 11.68
CA LYS A 244 -16.87 24.05 12.37
C LYS A 244 -15.86 23.31 11.49
N TYR A 245 -16.34 22.44 10.59
CA TYR A 245 -15.50 21.58 9.77
C TYR A 245 -15.55 21.94 8.28
N GLN A 246 -16.08 23.07 7.90
CA GLN A 246 -16.27 23.51 6.52
C GLN A 246 -15.03 23.27 5.65
N LYS A 247 -13.88 23.84 6.01
CA LYS A 247 -12.62 23.68 5.26
C LYS A 247 -12.18 22.21 5.11
N LYS A 248 -12.48 21.38 6.11
CA LYS A 248 -12.11 19.96 6.07
C LYS A 248 -13.06 19.18 5.15
N LEU A 249 -14.35 19.47 5.18
CA LEU A 249 -15.34 18.88 4.31
C LEU A 249 -15.08 19.25 2.85
N GLU A 250 -14.90 20.53 2.53
CA GLU A 250 -14.54 21.01 1.20
C GLU A 250 -13.25 20.35 0.66
N LYS A 251 -12.24 20.17 1.54
CA LYS A 251 -11.01 19.47 1.17
C LYS A 251 -11.26 18.00 0.84
N ILE A 252 -12.14 17.30 1.59
CA ILE A 252 -12.51 15.91 1.34
C ILE A 252 -13.27 15.80 0.01
N GLU A 253 -14.27 16.66 -0.19
CA GLU A 253 -15.05 16.70 -1.43
C GLU A 253 -14.16 16.94 -2.64
N ARG A 254 -13.34 17.98 -2.61
CA ARG A 254 -12.44 18.31 -3.71
C ARG A 254 -11.41 17.21 -4.00
N LYS A 255 -10.87 16.55 -2.94
CA LYS A 255 -9.79 15.57 -3.10
C LYS A 255 -10.32 14.17 -3.43
N ASN A 256 -11.41 13.75 -2.79
CA ASN A 256 -11.84 12.35 -2.82
C ASN A 256 -13.14 12.13 -3.60
N LEU A 257 -13.98 13.15 -3.72
CA LEU A 257 -15.31 13.04 -4.32
C LEU A 257 -15.44 13.83 -5.64
N SER A 258 -14.32 14.25 -6.23
CA SER A 258 -14.32 15.02 -7.48
C SER A 258 -14.47 14.16 -8.74
N GLY A 259 -14.40 12.83 -8.62
CA GLY A 259 -14.38 11.93 -9.78
C GLY A 259 -13.06 11.91 -10.58
N GLU A 260 -12.09 12.74 -10.22
CA GLU A 260 -10.81 12.86 -10.95
C GLU A 260 -9.79 11.75 -10.61
N ARG A 261 -10.10 10.89 -9.66
CA ARG A 261 -9.24 9.76 -9.27
C ARG A 261 -9.46 8.58 -10.20
N THR A 262 -9.06 8.72 -11.45
CA THR A 262 -9.20 7.72 -12.51
C THR A 262 -7.87 7.07 -12.86
N GLY A 263 -7.91 5.88 -13.47
CA GLY A 263 -6.74 5.18 -14.00
C GLY A 263 -6.02 6.01 -15.06
N VAL A 264 -6.74 6.78 -15.87
CA VAL A 264 -6.15 7.71 -16.86
C VAL A 264 -5.31 8.78 -16.16
N ASN A 265 -5.85 9.44 -15.13
CA ASN A 265 -5.10 10.42 -14.36
C ASN A 265 -3.95 9.78 -13.56
N PHE A 266 -4.14 8.55 -13.10
CA PHE A 266 -3.06 7.79 -12.48
C PHE A 266 -1.89 7.62 -13.45
N MET A 267 -2.10 7.05 -14.62
CA MET A 267 -1.05 6.85 -15.62
C MET A 267 -0.44 8.16 -16.13
N ARG A 268 -1.19 9.27 -16.12
CA ARG A 268 -0.70 10.58 -16.54
C ARG A 268 0.28 11.20 -15.54
N TYR A 269 0.05 11.01 -14.25
CA TYR A 269 0.75 11.74 -13.18
C TYR A 269 1.56 10.84 -12.25
N LYS A 270 1.51 9.54 -12.48
CA LYS A 270 2.23 8.54 -11.69
C LYS A 270 2.74 7.41 -12.56
N LYS A 271 3.75 6.73 -12.03
CA LYS A 271 4.21 5.43 -12.52
C LYS A 271 4.10 4.42 -11.41
N TYR A 272 3.61 3.23 -11.71
CA TYR A 272 3.67 2.09 -10.81
C TYR A 272 4.82 1.20 -11.27
N MET A 273 5.89 1.19 -10.49
CA MET A 273 7.15 0.57 -10.90
C MET A 273 7.46 -0.65 -10.05
N PHE A 274 7.89 -1.68 -10.71
CA PHE A 274 8.60 -2.79 -10.11
C PHE A 274 10.10 -2.58 -10.30
N TYR A 275 10.86 -2.74 -9.21
CA TYR A 275 12.32 -2.69 -9.21
C TYR A 275 12.89 -3.86 -8.43
N LEU A 276 13.89 -4.51 -8.99
CA LEU A 276 14.71 -5.51 -8.32
C LEU A 276 16.18 -5.05 -8.38
N TYR A 277 16.77 -4.83 -7.23
CA TYR A 277 18.17 -4.47 -7.07
C TYR A 277 18.93 -5.61 -6.42
N LYS A 278 20.22 -5.76 -6.78
CA LYS A 278 21.19 -6.62 -6.10
C LYS A 278 22.24 -5.76 -5.43
N VAL A 279 22.60 -6.07 -4.19
CA VAL A 279 23.70 -5.41 -3.48
C VAL A 279 25.02 -5.81 -4.14
N VAL A 280 25.83 -4.81 -4.47
CA VAL A 280 27.21 -4.99 -4.98
C VAL A 280 28.11 -5.28 -3.79
N GLU A 281 28.93 -6.32 -3.89
CA GLU A 281 29.94 -6.68 -2.89
C GLU A 281 31.08 -5.66 -2.83
#